data_c4a134e0611b59dca0cd3ee45e7b4c5d
#
_entry.id   c4a134e0611b59dca0cd3ee45e7b4c5d
#
_cell.length_a   1.000
_cell.length_b   1.000
_cell.length_c   1.000
_cell.angle_alpha   90.00
_cell.angle_beta   90.00
_cell.angle_gamma   90.00
#
_symmetry.space_group_name_H-M   'P 1'
#
loop_
_entity.id
_entity.type
_entity.pdbx_description
1 polymer ?
#
loop_
_entity_poly.entity_id
_entity_poly.type
_entity_poly.pdbx_seq_one_letter_code
_entity_poly.pdbx_strand_id
1 'polypeptide(L)'
;MTTTLSFSFQHRPLVPFAHDYAHGDQEDWHQHDCAQLLHILSGVVRVATPVGYWVVPPGRGVWLPAGTPHALRMTGNVAARTLFIDPLARADLPAGCQIVQITPLLRELIVSSLALAERYAPASRDERIYELILDEIRGMAILPFGLPEPQSETLRRLCQQVREAPGEAWSSGQAAKACSMSERTLNRHFQQQTSLTWSEWVRRAKLMEALVRLAQGHSVLRVALELGYGSHSAFSAMFRLAPSDYFRPPA
;
A
#
# COMPACT_ATOMS: atom_id res chain seq x y z
N MET A 1 -11.78 -0.95 -19.49
CA MET A 1 -10.82 0.07 -20.03
C MET A 1 -10.31 0.86 -18.84
N THR A 2 -9.00 1.06 -18.72
CA THR A 2 -8.42 1.86 -17.64
C THR A 2 -8.50 3.34 -18.02
N THR A 3 -9.12 4.17 -17.18
CA THR A 3 -9.20 5.62 -17.41
C THR A 3 -7.85 6.26 -17.07
N THR A 4 -7.35 7.15 -17.92
CA THR A 4 -6.14 7.94 -17.63
C THR A 4 -6.56 9.34 -17.19
N LEU A 5 -6.06 9.75 -16.01
CA LEU A 5 -6.23 11.11 -15.48
C LEU A 5 -4.92 11.87 -15.66
N SER A 6 -5.00 13.08 -16.19
CA SER A 6 -3.84 13.93 -16.47
C SER A 6 -3.84 15.17 -15.59
N PHE A 7 -2.64 15.57 -15.15
CA PHE A 7 -2.39 16.73 -14.32
C PHE A 7 -1.46 17.71 -15.02
N SER A 8 -1.61 19.00 -14.74
CA SER A 8 -0.75 20.06 -15.29
C SER A 8 0.33 20.46 -14.29
N PHE A 9 1.61 20.39 -14.72
CA PHE A 9 2.77 20.72 -13.91
C PHE A 9 3.50 21.98 -14.42
N GLN A 10 2.85 22.85 -15.21
CA GLN A 10 3.47 23.99 -15.86
C GLN A 10 4.22 24.95 -14.93
N HIS A 11 3.82 25.01 -13.66
CA HIS A 11 4.30 26.00 -12.70
C HIS A 11 4.80 25.42 -11.37
N ARG A 12 4.66 24.12 -11.17
CA ARG A 12 5.04 23.43 -9.93
C ARG A 12 5.37 21.96 -10.19
N PRO A 13 6.33 21.35 -9.45
CA PRO A 13 6.76 19.98 -9.69
C PRO A 13 5.77 18.95 -9.15
N LEU A 14 4.81 19.38 -8.32
CA LEU A 14 3.78 18.50 -7.76
C LEU A 14 2.47 19.24 -7.51
N VAL A 15 1.36 18.50 -7.55
CA VAL A 15 -0.01 18.97 -7.27
C VAL A 15 -0.53 18.27 -6.02
N PRO A 16 -0.72 19.00 -4.90
CA PRO A 16 -1.31 18.44 -3.70
C PRO A 16 -2.84 18.35 -3.83
N PHE A 17 -3.39 17.28 -3.25
CA PHE A 17 -4.82 17.02 -3.25
C PHE A 17 -5.28 16.42 -1.91
N ALA A 18 -6.38 16.91 -1.36
CA ALA A 18 -7.00 16.39 -0.15
C ALA A 18 -8.37 15.80 -0.50
N HIS A 19 -8.62 14.57 -0.07
CA HIS A 19 -9.92 13.96 -0.22
C HIS A 19 -10.23 13.06 0.99
N ASP A 20 -11.49 13.12 1.42
CA ASP A 20 -11.99 12.29 2.48
C ASP A 20 -13.07 11.37 1.91
N TYR A 21 -12.92 10.06 2.15
CA TYR A 21 -13.78 9.01 1.64
C TYR A 21 -14.61 8.39 2.77
N ALA A 22 -15.81 7.96 2.44
CA ALA A 22 -16.65 7.16 3.33
C ALA A 22 -16.21 5.69 3.35
N HIS A 23 -16.68 4.96 4.38
CA HIS A 23 -16.48 3.52 4.43
C HIS A 23 -17.13 2.82 3.22
N GLY A 24 -16.37 2.01 2.52
CA GLY A 24 -16.83 1.26 1.35
C GLY A 24 -16.67 1.98 0.02
N ASP A 25 -16.28 3.26 0.02
CA ASP A 25 -15.94 3.95 -1.22
C ASP A 25 -14.85 3.21 -1.97
N GLN A 26 -14.87 3.37 -3.29
CA GLN A 26 -13.90 2.75 -4.17
C GLN A 26 -13.57 3.65 -5.36
N GLU A 27 -12.35 3.56 -5.83
CA GLU A 27 -11.93 4.07 -7.13
C GLU A 27 -11.65 2.88 -8.04
N ASP A 28 -12.35 2.82 -9.16
CA ASP A 28 -12.17 1.77 -10.16
C ASP A 28 -10.79 1.88 -10.84
N TRP A 29 -10.45 0.87 -11.63
CA TRP A 29 -9.17 0.82 -12.35
C TRP A 29 -8.92 2.08 -13.18
N HIS A 30 -7.90 2.84 -12.80
CA HIS A 30 -7.43 4.04 -13.49
C HIS A 30 -5.90 4.14 -13.39
N GLN A 31 -5.33 5.13 -14.07
CA GLN A 31 -3.91 5.45 -14.00
C GLN A 31 -3.71 6.96 -14.19
N HIS A 32 -2.55 7.44 -13.81
CA HIS A 32 -2.13 8.84 -14.00
C HIS A 32 -0.89 8.88 -14.89
N ASP A 33 -0.73 9.95 -15.66
CA ASP A 33 0.50 10.25 -16.41
C ASP A 33 1.64 10.77 -15.50
N CYS A 34 1.37 10.90 -14.22
CA CYS A 34 2.29 11.35 -13.17
C CYS A 34 2.44 10.30 -12.07
N ALA A 35 3.46 10.45 -11.23
CA ALA A 35 3.60 9.65 -10.04
C ALA A 35 2.63 10.11 -8.93
N GLN A 36 2.26 9.21 -8.03
CA GLN A 36 1.35 9.50 -6.94
C GLN A 36 1.94 9.02 -5.60
N LEU A 37 2.00 9.92 -4.62
CA LEU A 37 2.19 9.58 -3.22
C LEU A 37 0.86 9.76 -2.49
N LEU A 38 0.21 8.67 -2.12
CA LEU A 38 -1.04 8.66 -1.37
C LEU A 38 -0.74 8.42 0.11
N HIS A 39 -0.90 9.44 0.95
CA HIS A 39 -0.73 9.38 2.40
C HIS A 39 -2.07 9.27 3.11
N ILE A 40 -2.19 8.34 4.06
CA ILE A 40 -3.41 8.07 4.82
C ILE A 40 -3.28 8.60 6.25
N LEU A 41 -4.15 9.53 6.62
CA LEU A 41 -4.22 10.09 7.97
C LEU A 41 -5.13 9.25 8.88
N SER A 42 -6.26 8.77 8.37
CA SER A 42 -7.19 7.89 9.08
C SER A 42 -7.82 6.87 8.13
N GLY A 43 -8.38 5.79 8.66
CA GLY A 43 -8.91 4.68 7.87
C GLY A 43 -7.80 3.83 7.24
N VAL A 44 -8.18 2.96 6.32
CA VAL A 44 -7.26 2.07 5.60
C VAL A 44 -7.62 2.07 4.12
N VAL A 45 -6.63 2.14 3.25
CA VAL A 45 -6.79 1.98 1.81
C VAL A 45 -6.18 0.66 1.35
N ARG A 46 -6.94 -0.11 0.59
CA ARG A 46 -6.44 -1.26 -0.16
C ARG A 46 -6.16 -0.83 -1.59
N VAL A 47 -4.96 -1.09 -2.06
CA VAL A 47 -4.49 -0.72 -3.40
C VAL A 47 -4.24 -1.99 -4.20
N ALA A 48 -4.87 -2.13 -5.34
CA ALA A 48 -4.61 -3.22 -6.29
C ALA A 48 -3.90 -2.67 -7.52
N THR A 49 -2.89 -3.38 -8.01
CA THR A 49 -2.23 -3.14 -9.30
C THR A 49 -2.04 -4.46 -10.04
N PRO A 50 -1.67 -4.47 -11.32
CA PRO A 50 -1.37 -5.72 -12.04
C PRO A 50 -0.24 -6.56 -11.43
N VAL A 51 0.66 -5.94 -10.66
CA VAL A 51 1.85 -6.59 -10.10
C VAL A 51 1.75 -6.89 -8.61
N GLY A 52 0.72 -6.39 -7.93
CA GLY A 52 0.60 -6.62 -6.50
C GLY A 52 -0.61 -5.97 -5.84
N TYR A 53 -0.73 -6.29 -4.57
CA TYR A 53 -1.77 -5.81 -3.69
C TYR A 53 -1.15 -5.24 -2.41
N TRP A 54 -1.61 -4.08 -1.99
CA TRP A 54 -1.08 -3.35 -0.84
C TRP A 54 -2.19 -2.94 0.11
N VAL A 55 -1.84 -2.84 1.39
CA VAL A 55 -2.70 -2.25 2.42
C VAL A 55 -1.95 -1.08 3.04
N VAL A 56 -2.56 0.08 3.01
CA VAL A 56 -2.01 1.35 3.52
C VAL A 56 -2.75 1.71 4.81
N PRO A 57 -2.18 1.45 5.98
CA PRO A 57 -2.77 1.86 7.26
C PRO A 57 -2.53 3.34 7.55
N PRO A 58 -3.17 3.92 8.58
CA PRO A 58 -2.94 5.30 9.01
C PRO A 58 -1.45 5.58 9.29
N GLY A 59 -1.00 6.77 8.94
CA GLY A 59 0.38 7.22 9.11
C GLY A 59 1.36 6.65 8.07
N ARG A 60 0.88 5.90 7.08
CA ARG A 60 1.70 5.35 5.99
C ARG A 60 1.27 5.94 4.66
N GLY A 61 2.12 5.72 3.65
CA GLY A 61 1.81 6.09 2.28
C GLY A 61 2.05 4.95 1.31
N VAL A 62 1.45 5.05 0.13
CA VAL A 62 1.81 4.22 -1.03
C VAL A 62 2.35 5.13 -2.12
N TRP A 63 3.48 4.70 -2.68
CA TRP A 63 4.06 5.29 -3.86
C TRP A 63 3.63 4.51 -5.10
N LEU A 64 3.09 5.20 -6.08
CA LEU A 64 2.65 4.68 -7.37
C LEU A 64 3.39 5.44 -8.47
N PRO A 65 4.31 4.83 -9.22
CA PRO A 65 4.96 5.46 -10.37
C PRO A 65 3.97 5.87 -11.46
N ALA A 66 4.36 6.82 -12.29
CA ALA A 66 3.57 7.26 -13.44
C ALA A 66 3.17 6.08 -14.34
N GLY A 67 1.96 6.12 -14.89
CA GLY A 67 1.43 5.09 -15.76
C GLY A 67 1.07 3.76 -15.08
N THR A 68 1.11 3.68 -13.74
CA THR A 68 0.74 2.46 -13.02
C THR A 68 -0.78 2.33 -12.92
N PRO A 69 -1.41 1.33 -13.56
CA PRO A 69 -2.84 1.07 -13.38
C PRO A 69 -3.10 0.61 -11.95
N HIS A 70 -4.10 1.19 -11.31
CA HIS A 70 -4.46 0.82 -9.95
C HIS A 70 -5.95 1.05 -9.66
N ALA A 71 -6.43 0.39 -8.60
CA ALA A 71 -7.76 0.56 -8.04
C ALA A 71 -7.66 0.67 -6.52
N LEU A 72 -8.53 1.48 -5.92
CA LEU A 72 -8.53 1.75 -4.49
C LEU A 72 -9.84 1.26 -3.86
N ARG A 73 -9.74 0.71 -2.63
CA ARG A 73 -10.90 0.39 -1.80
C ARG A 73 -10.68 0.89 -0.38
N MET A 74 -11.64 1.66 0.12
CA MET A 74 -11.58 2.31 1.42
C MET A 74 -12.23 1.46 2.51
N THR A 75 -11.60 1.43 3.67
CA THR A 75 -12.11 0.74 4.87
C THR A 75 -12.07 1.69 6.06
N GLY A 76 -13.22 1.93 6.69
CA GLY A 76 -13.42 3.04 7.62
C GLY A 76 -13.53 4.37 6.89
N ASN A 77 -13.70 5.47 7.64
CA ASN A 77 -13.64 6.81 7.07
C ASN A 77 -12.16 7.17 6.82
N VAL A 78 -11.82 7.34 5.55
CA VAL A 78 -10.44 7.56 5.13
C VAL A 78 -10.20 9.03 4.87
N ALA A 79 -9.25 9.62 5.60
CA ALA A 79 -8.71 10.94 5.29
C ALA A 79 -7.41 10.77 4.50
N ALA A 80 -7.43 11.09 3.22
CA ALA A 80 -6.30 10.96 2.31
C ALA A 80 -5.69 12.31 1.95
N ARG A 81 -4.38 12.34 1.84
CA ARG A 81 -3.60 13.47 1.32
C ARG A 81 -2.68 12.95 0.24
N THR A 82 -2.88 13.44 -0.95
CA THR A 82 -2.20 12.93 -2.15
C THR A 82 -1.28 14.01 -2.72
N LEU A 83 -0.12 13.59 -3.17
CA LEU A 83 0.73 14.37 -4.03
C LEU A 83 0.78 13.69 -5.40
N PHE A 84 0.38 14.41 -6.44
CA PHE A 84 0.66 14.03 -7.83
C PHE A 84 1.95 14.71 -8.24
N ILE A 85 2.94 13.95 -8.71
CA ILE A 85 4.30 14.42 -8.93
C ILE A 85 4.65 14.28 -10.41
N ASP A 86 5.16 15.36 -11.01
CA ASP A 86 5.70 15.35 -12.37
C ASP A 86 6.80 14.29 -12.47
N PRO A 87 6.70 13.31 -13.36
CA PRO A 87 7.76 12.31 -13.55
C PRO A 87 9.10 12.93 -13.97
N LEU A 88 9.10 14.16 -14.49
CA LEU A 88 10.29 14.91 -14.85
C LEU A 88 10.83 15.79 -13.72
N ALA A 89 10.14 15.89 -12.59
CA ALA A 89 10.59 16.70 -11.46
C ALA A 89 11.96 16.25 -10.94
N ARG A 90 12.21 14.93 -10.94
CA ARG A 90 13.49 14.34 -10.52
C ARG A 90 13.72 12.99 -11.21
N ALA A 91 14.97 12.72 -11.54
CA ALA A 91 15.38 11.46 -12.17
C ALA A 91 15.51 10.28 -11.18
N ASP A 92 15.57 10.55 -9.86
CA ASP A 92 15.83 9.59 -8.80
C ASP A 92 14.57 9.21 -7.99
N LEU A 93 13.37 9.44 -8.55
CA LEU A 93 12.12 8.99 -7.96
C LEU A 93 12.00 7.44 -7.99
N PRO A 94 11.35 6.82 -6.99
CA PRO A 94 11.23 5.36 -6.95
C PRO A 94 10.51 4.79 -8.17
N ALA A 95 11.08 3.74 -8.78
CA ALA A 95 10.55 3.14 -10.01
C ALA A 95 9.45 2.09 -9.79
N GLY A 96 9.24 1.62 -8.56
CA GLY A 96 8.28 0.55 -8.24
C GLY A 96 7.19 0.99 -7.27
N CYS A 97 6.03 0.31 -7.33
CA CYS A 97 4.97 0.48 -6.34
C CYS A 97 5.44 -0.05 -4.98
N GLN A 98 5.27 0.74 -3.94
CA GLN A 98 5.73 0.37 -2.60
C GLN A 98 4.99 1.11 -1.49
N ILE A 99 4.85 0.44 -0.35
CA ILE A 99 4.41 1.12 0.88
C ILE A 99 5.61 1.82 1.48
N VAL A 100 5.41 3.05 1.90
CA VAL A 100 6.46 3.92 2.42
C VAL A 100 6.12 4.44 3.80
N GLN A 101 7.16 4.65 4.58
CA GLN A 101 7.04 5.35 5.85
C GLN A 101 6.98 6.85 5.58
N ILE A 102 5.96 7.50 6.12
CA ILE A 102 5.85 8.96 6.09
C ILE A 102 6.46 9.50 7.37
N THR A 103 7.55 10.26 7.26
CA THR A 103 8.18 10.93 8.40
C THR A 103 7.28 12.03 8.94
N PRO A 104 7.41 12.47 10.22
CA PRO A 104 6.68 13.62 10.72
C PRO A 104 6.89 14.87 9.86
N LEU A 105 8.13 15.09 9.39
CA LEU A 105 8.45 16.22 8.52
C LEU A 105 7.67 16.12 7.20
N LEU A 106 7.74 14.98 6.50
CA LEU A 106 7.05 14.80 5.23
C LEU A 106 5.54 14.96 5.40
N ARG A 107 4.95 14.45 6.49
CA ARG A 107 3.53 14.63 6.80
C ARG A 107 3.15 16.11 6.88
N GLU A 108 3.90 16.91 7.64
CA GLU A 108 3.63 18.34 7.80
C GLU A 108 3.84 19.10 6.47
N LEU A 109 4.82 18.70 5.67
CA LEU A 109 5.06 19.26 4.34
C LEU A 109 3.90 18.94 3.38
N ILE A 110 3.40 17.69 3.37
CA ILE A 110 2.23 17.29 2.56
C ILE A 110 1.01 18.14 2.93
N VAL A 111 0.71 18.29 4.22
CA VAL A 111 -0.42 19.09 4.69
C VAL A 111 -0.24 20.56 4.35
N SER A 112 0.96 21.10 4.56
CA SER A 112 1.28 22.51 4.26
C SER A 112 1.20 22.81 2.77
N SER A 113 1.52 21.84 1.91
CA SER A 113 1.50 22.03 0.45
C SER A 113 0.11 22.31 -0.11
N LEU A 114 -0.96 21.90 0.58
CA LEU A 114 -2.34 22.18 0.19
C LEU A 114 -2.70 23.67 0.14
N ALA A 115 -1.96 24.49 0.89
CA ALA A 115 -2.16 25.94 0.95
C ALA A 115 -1.14 26.73 0.12
N LEU A 116 -0.21 26.06 -0.58
CA LEU A 116 0.81 26.72 -1.39
C LEU A 116 0.21 27.26 -2.70
N ALA A 117 0.77 28.37 -3.17
CA ALA A 117 0.38 28.95 -4.43
C ALA A 117 0.73 28.01 -5.60
N GLU A 118 -0.13 27.96 -6.62
CA GLU A 118 0.16 27.24 -7.84
C GLU A 118 1.35 27.84 -8.59
N ARG A 119 1.49 29.16 -8.55
CA ARG A 119 2.62 29.92 -9.10
C ARG A 119 3.38 30.58 -7.96
N TYR A 120 4.64 30.39 -7.91
CA TYR A 120 5.51 30.92 -6.88
C TYR A 120 6.73 31.61 -7.50
N ALA A 121 7.30 32.56 -6.75
CA ALA A 121 8.52 33.22 -7.17
C ALA A 121 9.75 32.31 -6.97
N PRO A 122 10.75 32.37 -7.87
CA PRO A 122 12.03 31.69 -7.65
C PRO A 122 12.65 32.05 -6.30
N ALA A 123 13.29 31.09 -5.65
CA ALA A 123 13.88 31.19 -4.31
C ALA A 123 12.89 31.57 -3.19
N SER A 124 11.58 31.42 -3.44
CA SER A 124 10.54 31.66 -2.45
C SER A 124 10.47 30.54 -1.39
N ARG A 125 9.70 30.78 -0.32
CA ARG A 125 9.39 29.74 0.67
C ARG A 125 8.69 28.55 0.04
N ASP A 126 7.75 28.79 -0.88
CA ASP A 126 6.94 27.76 -1.52
C ASP A 126 7.80 26.84 -2.39
N GLU A 127 8.72 27.38 -3.18
CA GLU A 127 9.69 26.58 -3.94
C GLU A 127 10.52 25.66 -3.01
N ARG A 128 11.05 26.21 -1.92
CA ARG A 128 11.82 25.41 -0.95
C ARG A 128 11.01 24.29 -0.30
N ILE A 129 9.70 24.49 -0.09
CA ILE A 129 8.82 23.43 0.41
C ILE A 129 8.66 22.33 -0.64
N TYR A 130 8.42 22.68 -1.90
CA TYR A 130 8.32 21.69 -2.98
C TYR A 130 9.62 20.88 -3.14
N GLU A 131 10.77 21.53 -3.13
CA GLU A 131 12.07 20.86 -3.21
C GLU A 131 12.29 19.92 -1.99
N LEU A 132 11.97 20.37 -0.79
CA LEU A 132 12.12 19.57 0.41
C LEU A 132 11.18 18.34 0.41
N ILE A 133 9.95 18.48 -0.13
CA ILE A 133 9.06 17.33 -0.34
C ILE A 133 9.70 16.30 -1.27
N LEU A 134 10.29 16.73 -2.37
CA LEU A 134 10.97 15.85 -3.32
C LEU A 134 12.19 15.16 -2.69
N ASP A 135 12.95 15.86 -1.85
CA ASP A 135 14.06 15.27 -1.09
C ASP A 135 13.58 14.21 -0.07
N GLU A 136 12.52 14.48 0.67
CA GLU A 136 11.91 13.52 1.58
C GLU A 136 11.37 12.28 0.87
N ILE A 137 10.74 12.44 -0.31
CA ILE A 137 10.24 11.33 -1.13
C ILE A 137 11.39 10.41 -1.56
N ARG A 138 12.52 10.97 -1.98
CA ARG A 138 13.72 10.19 -2.33
C ARG A 138 14.24 9.34 -1.18
N GLY A 139 14.19 9.88 0.03
CA GLY A 139 14.68 9.24 1.26
C GLY A 139 13.69 8.33 1.97
N MET A 140 12.47 8.13 1.45
CA MET A 140 11.44 7.34 2.12
C MET A 140 11.88 5.90 2.39
N ALA A 141 11.69 5.42 3.62
CA ALA A 141 11.91 4.02 3.94
C ALA A 141 10.78 3.15 3.38
N ILE A 142 11.16 2.08 2.68
CA ILE A 142 10.23 1.10 2.10
C ILE A 142 9.80 0.12 3.19
N LEU A 143 8.50 -0.15 3.26
CA LEU A 143 7.90 -1.08 4.19
C LEU A 143 7.43 -2.36 3.47
N PRO A 144 7.61 -3.56 4.05
CA PRO A 144 7.31 -4.84 3.38
C PRO A 144 5.81 -5.20 3.43
N PHE A 145 4.92 -4.24 3.15
CA PHE A 145 3.46 -4.40 3.19
C PHE A 145 2.85 -4.62 1.81
N GLY A 146 3.56 -5.31 0.93
CA GLY A 146 3.08 -5.69 -0.39
C GLY A 146 2.90 -7.20 -0.53
N LEU A 147 1.87 -7.60 -1.27
CA LEU A 147 1.65 -8.96 -1.73
C LEU A 147 1.90 -8.99 -3.24
N PRO A 148 3.04 -9.51 -3.70
CA PRO A 148 3.27 -9.68 -5.13
C PRO A 148 2.22 -10.65 -5.71
N GLU A 149 1.64 -10.28 -6.85
CA GLU A 149 0.69 -11.13 -7.58
C GLU A 149 1.44 -12.05 -8.54
N PRO A 150 1.16 -13.37 -8.53
CA PRO A 150 1.72 -14.26 -9.53
C PRO A 150 1.12 -13.98 -10.91
N GLN A 151 1.88 -14.23 -11.97
CA GLN A 151 1.42 -14.05 -13.35
C GLN A 151 0.47 -15.16 -13.81
N SER A 152 0.67 -16.38 -13.31
CA SER A 152 -0.17 -17.53 -13.60
C SER A 152 -1.60 -17.33 -13.07
N GLU A 153 -2.59 -17.46 -13.92
CA GLU A 153 -4.01 -17.32 -13.57
C GLU A 153 -4.43 -18.31 -12.47
N THR A 154 -3.92 -19.54 -12.51
CA THR A 154 -4.20 -20.56 -11.47
C THR A 154 -3.68 -20.11 -10.11
N LEU A 155 -2.45 -19.60 -10.03
CA LEU A 155 -1.88 -19.10 -8.78
C LEU A 155 -2.55 -17.80 -8.33
N ARG A 156 -2.97 -16.95 -9.26
CA ARG A 156 -3.70 -15.71 -8.95
C ARG A 156 -5.07 -16.00 -8.31
N ARG A 157 -5.80 -16.98 -8.84
CA ARG A 157 -7.07 -17.44 -8.24
C ARG A 157 -6.86 -18.01 -6.83
N LEU A 158 -5.78 -18.77 -6.63
CA LEU A 158 -5.42 -19.29 -5.31
C LEU A 158 -5.12 -18.13 -4.33
N CYS A 159 -4.35 -17.12 -4.75
CA CYS A 159 -4.09 -15.92 -3.96
C CYS A 159 -5.38 -15.16 -3.60
N GLN A 160 -6.32 -15.08 -4.53
CA GLN A 160 -7.62 -14.47 -4.28
C GLN A 160 -8.41 -15.23 -3.21
N GLN A 161 -8.47 -16.57 -3.27
CA GLN A 161 -9.14 -17.39 -2.25
C GLN A 161 -8.55 -17.16 -0.85
N VAL A 162 -7.22 -17.04 -0.73
CA VAL A 162 -6.58 -16.71 0.56
C VAL A 162 -7.04 -15.35 1.07
N ARG A 163 -7.13 -14.34 0.21
CA ARG A 163 -7.59 -13.00 0.60
C ARG A 163 -9.07 -12.98 1.00
N GLU A 164 -9.89 -13.82 0.39
CA GLU A 164 -11.33 -13.95 0.71
C GLU A 164 -11.58 -14.72 2.01
N ALA A 165 -10.73 -15.72 2.30
CA ALA A 165 -10.86 -16.57 3.48
C ALA A 165 -9.54 -16.70 4.26
N PRO A 166 -8.97 -15.59 4.79
CA PRO A 166 -7.64 -15.57 5.41
C PRO A 166 -7.56 -16.38 6.72
N GLY A 167 -8.69 -16.68 7.34
CA GLY A 167 -8.77 -17.49 8.56
C GLY A 167 -8.55 -18.99 8.33
N GLU A 168 -8.69 -19.46 7.10
CA GLU A 168 -8.56 -20.87 6.79
C GLU A 168 -7.11 -21.37 6.84
N ALA A 169 -6.97 -22.70 6.90
CA ALA A 169 -5.65 -23.36 6.87
C ALA A 169 -5.16 -23.45 5.42
N TRP A 170 -4.26 -22.56 5.04
CA TRP A 170 -3.68 -22.51 3.70
C TRP A 170 -2.31 -23.20 3.64
N SER A 171 -2.25 -24.50 3.97
CA SER A 171 -1.01 -25.27 3.88
C SER A 171 -0.55 -25.47 2.43
N SER A 172 0.75 -25.70 2.22
CA SER A 172 1.28 -25.99 0.87
C SER A 172 0.61 -27.20 0.23
N GLY A 173 0.25 -28.22 1.03
CA GLY A 173 -0.46 -29.41 0.55
C GLY A 173 -1.88 -29.12 0.05
N GLN A 174 -2.63 -28.31 0.77
CA GLN A 174 -3.99 -27.88 0.35
C GLN A 174 -3.91 -27.00 -0.91
N ALA A 175 -3.01 -26.03 -0.93
CA ALA A 175 -2.79 -25.15 -2.07
C ALA A 175 -2.35 -25.93 -3.33
N ALA A 176 -1.46 -26.90 -3.18
CA ALA A 176 -1.01 -27.76 -4.27
C ALA A 176 -2.17 -28.59 -4.86
N LYS A 177 -3.02 -29.17 -3.99
CA LYS A 177 -4.22 -29.90 -4.41
C LYS A 177 -5.19 -28.98 -5.19
N ALA A 178 -5.44 -27.78 -4.70
CA ALA A 178 -6.31 -26.80 -5.38
C ALA A 178 -5.81 -26.40 -6.77
N CYS A 179 -4.50 -26.45 -6.99
CA CYS A 179 -3.87 -26.16 -8.28
C CYS A 179 -3.55 -27.42 -9.13
N SER A 180 -3.93 -28.61 -8.67
CA SER A 180 -3.57 -29.90 -9.33
C SER A 180 -2.05 -30.04 -9.55
N MET A 181 -1.25 -29.64 -8.56
CA MET A 181 0.22 -29.66 -8.58
C MET A 181 0.76 -30.49 -7.41
N SER A 182 2.03 -30.90 -7.49
CA SER A 182 2.77 -31.32 -6.29
C SER A 182 3.18 -30.10 -5.46
N GLU A 183 3.40 -30.28 -4.15
CA GLU A 183 3.90 -29.19 -3.27
C GLU A 183 5.22 -28.59 -3.76
N ARG A 184 6.12 -29.44 -4.26
CA ARG A 184 7.40 -29.02 -4.84
C ARG A 184 7.20 -28.13 -6.06
N THR A 185 6.26 -28.49 -6.94
CA THR A 185 5.94 -27.72 -8.15
C THR A 185 5.30 -26.38 -7.78
N LEU A 186 4.32 -26.40 -6.87
CA LEU A 186 3.68 -25.16 -6.36
C LEU A 186 4.74 -24.21 -5.82
N ASN A 187 5.55 -24.63 -4.85
CA ASN A 187 6.54 -23.77 -4.19
C ASN A 187 7.55 -23.20 -5.19
N ARG A 188 8.03 -24.00 -6.12
CA ARG A 188 8.97 -23.55 -7.17
C ARG A 188 8.33 -22.46 -8.04
N HIS A 189 7.15 -22.73 -8.59
CA HIS A 189 6.47 -21.77 -9.49
C HIS A 189 6.08 -20.49 -8.75
N PHE A 190 5.61 -20.64 -7.52
CA PHE A 190 5.20 -19.52 -6.70
C PHE A 190 6.41 -18.62 -6.37
N GLN A 191 7.51 -19.19 -5.95
CA GLN A 191 8.74 -18.44 -5.64
C GLN A 191 9.35 -17.79 -6.88
N GLN A 192 9.31 -18.44 -8.05
CA GLN A 192 9.76 -17.85 -9.30
C GLN A 192 8.96 -16.60 -9.71
N GLN A 193 7.65 -16.57 -9.43
CA GLN A 193 6.77 -15.49 -9.86
C GLN A 193 6.63 -14.38 -8.81
N THR A 194 6.80 -14.68 -7.52
CA THR A 194 6.53 -13.74 -6.42
C THR A 194 7.76 -13.43 -5.56
N SER A 195 8.87 -14.15 -5.76
CA SER A 195 10.06 -14.12 -4.90
C SER A 195 9.79 -14.52 -3.43
N LEU A 196 8.61 -15.07 -3.13
CA LEU A 196 8.21 -15.54 -1.82
C LEU A 196 7.88 -17.04 -1.85
N THR A 197 8.10 -17.73 -0.73
CA THR A 197 7.49 -19.05 -0.53
C THR A 197 5.99 -18.90 -0.33
N TRP A 198 5.21 -19.96 -0.61
CA TRP A 198 3.77 -19.96 -0.36
C TRP A 198 3.43 -19.59 1.09
N SER A 199 4.12 -20.15 2.05
CA SER A 199 3.88 -19.88 3.47
C SER A 199 4.18 -18.44 3.87
N GLU A 200 5.22 -17.83 3.31
CA GLU A 200 5.54 -16.42 3.54
C GLU A 200 4.47 -15.50 2.95
N TRP A 201 3.99 -15.83 1.76
CA TRP A 201 2.95 -15.06 1.11
C TRP A 201 1.62 -15.11 1.90
N VAL A 202 1.20 -16.31 2.32
CA VAL A 202 0.01 -16.49 3.16
C VAL A 202 0.14 -15.73 4.48
N ARG A 203 1.31 -15.79 5.12
CA ARG A 203 1.57 -15.04 6.34
C ARG A 203 1.45 -13.54 6.12
N ARG A 204 1.98 -13.01 5.01
CA ARG A 204 1.83 -11.58 4.66
C ARG A 204 0.38 -11.23 4.37
N ALA A 205 -0.38 -12.08 3.69
CA ALA A 205 -1.81 -11.87 3.44
C ALA A 205 -2.60 -11.76 4.75
N LYS A 206 -2.34 -12.67 5.70
CA LYS A 206 -2.93 -12.62 7.05
C LYS A 206 -2.52 -11.35 7.82
N LEU A 207 -1.26 -10.93 7.71
CA LEU A 207 -0.78 -9.69 8.31
C LEU A 207 -1.55 -8.47 7.77
N MET A 208 -1.71 -8.38 6.45
CA MET A 208 -2.44 -7.26 5.84
C MET A 208 -3.91 -7.21 6.26
N GLU A 209 -4.57 -8.36 6.30
CA GLU A 209 -5.95 -8.42 6.78
C GLU A 209 -6.03 -8.06 8.28
N ALA A 210 -5.05 -8.47 9.08
CA ALA A 210 -4.98 -8.07 10.47
C ALA A 210 -4.88 -6.55 10.64
N LEU A 211 -4.04 -5.87 9.84
CA LEU A 211 -3.91 -4.41 9.87
C LEU A 211 -5.25 -3.73 9.58
N VAL A 212 -6.00 -4.25 8.60
CA VAL A 212 -7.33 -3.71 8.26
C VAL A 212 -8.29 -3.84 9.45
N ARG A 213 -8.40 -5.03 10.04
CA ARG A 213 -9.33 -5.29 11.16
C ARG A 213 -8.96 -4.51 12.42
N LEU A 214 -7.67 -4.40 12.71
CA LEU A 214 -7.18 -3.59 13.83
C LEU A 214 -7.49 -2.10 13.64
N ALA A 215 -7.32 -1.57 12.42
CA ALA A 215 -7.69 -0.20 12.10
C ALA A 215 -9.20 0.07 12.19
N GLN A 216 -10.04 -0.98 12.06
CA GLN A 216 -11.48 -0.93 12.32
C GLN A 216 -11.85 -0.99 13.80
N GLY A 217 -10.85 -1.08 14.69
CA GLY A 217 -11.05 -1.14 16.14
C GLY A 217 -11.33 -2.54 16.70
N HIS A 218 -11.15 -3.60 15.90
CA HIS A 218 -11.26 -4.96 16.42
C HIS A 218 -10.13 -5.24 17.42
N SER A 219 -10.43 -5.97 18.50
CA SER A 219 -9.40 -6.33 19.47
C SER A 219 -8.39 -7.31 18.88
N VAL A 220 -7.14 -7.23 19.34
CA VAL A 220 -6.04 -8.10 18.89
C VAL A 220 -6.38 -9.58 19.03
N LEU A 221 -7.02 -9.96 20.14
CA LEU A 221 -7.43 -11.34 20.40
C LEU A 221 -8.48 -11.82 19.37
N ARG A 222 -9.48 -10.99 19.10
CA ARG A 222 -10.52 -11.29 18.10
C ARG A 222 -9.90 -11.49 16.72
N VAL A 223 -9.03 -10.57 16.29
CA VAL A 223 -8.33 -10.65 15.00
C VAL A 223 -7.47 -11.89 14.91
N ALA A 224 -6.74 -12.24 15.99
CA ALA A 224 -5.95 -13.46 16.03
C ALA A 224 -6.80 -14.72 15.78
N LEU A 225 -7.92 -14.86 16.50
CA LEU A 225 -8.83 -16.01 16.36
C LEU A 225 -9.46 -16.08 14.97
N GLU A 226 -9.93 -14.95 14.44
CA GLU A 226 -10.55 -14.86 13.10
C GLU A 226 -9.56 -15.18 11.97
N LEU A 227 -8.24 -14.95 12.18
CA LEU A 227 -7.17 -15.31 11.24
C LEU A 227 -6.61 -16.73 11.46
N GLY A 228 -7.24 -17.53 12.34
CA GLY A 228 -6.89 -18.92 12.57
C GLY A 228 -5.68 -19.12 13.48
N TYR A 229 -5.32 -18.15 14.33
CA TYR A 229 -4.29 -18.30 15.36
C TYR A 229 -4.89 -18.77 16.67
N GLY A 230 -4.31 -19.82 17.27
CA GLY A 230 -4.81 -20.40 18.53
C GLY A 230 -4.55 -19.55 19.77
N SER A 231 -3.75 -18.49 19.67
CA SER A 231 -3.43 -17.59 20.79
C SER A 231 -2.93 -16.23 20.35
N HIS A 232 -3.08 -15.24 21.23
CA HIS A 232 -2.47 -13.90 21.07
C HIS A 232 -0.94 -13.97 20.89
N SER A 233 -0.25 -14.86 21.61
CA SER A 233 1.20 -14.99 21.51
C SER A 233 1.65 -15.52 20.16
N ALA A 234 0.94 -16.53 19.60
CA ALA A 234 1.22 -17.03 18.25
C ALA A 234 0.98 -15.97 17.18
N PHE A 235 -0.07 -15.17 17.35
CA PHE A 235 -0.36 -14.06 16.46
C PHE A 235 0.70 -12.95 16.55
N SER A 236 1.08 -12.53 17.75
CA SER A 236 2.11 -11.49 17.96
C SER A 236 3.49 -11.91 17.42
N ALA A 237 3.83 -13.19 17.54
CA ALA A 237 5.07 -13.75 16.96
C ALA A 237 5.08 -13.63 15.41
N MET A 238 3.93 -13.72 14.75
CA MET A 238 3.80 -13.55 13.31
C MET A 238 4.15 -12.12 12.87
N PHE A 239 3.77 -11.12 13.66
CA PHE A 239 4.05 -9.72 13.36
C PHE A 239 5.54 -9.35 13.47
N ARG A 240 6.37 -10.09 14.23
CA ARG A 240 7.76 -9.74 14.63
C ARG A 240 7.91 -8.38 15.34
N LEU A 241 6.85 -7.59 15.38
CA LEU A 241 6.68 -6.30 16.07
C LEU A 241 5.30 -6.33 16.72
N ALA A 242 5.06 -5.55 17.75
CA ALA A 242 3.72 -5.44 18.31
C ALA A 242 2.78 -4.84 17.24
N PRO A 243 1.54 -5.35 17.11
CA PRO A 243 0.58 -4.79 16.15
C PRO A 243 0.42 -3.26 16.27
N SER A 244 0.54 -2.72 17.50
CA SER A 244 0.53 -1.28 17.77
C SER A 244 1.63 -0.50 17.06
N ASP A 245 2.78 -1.12 16.74
CA ASP A 245 3.90 -0.42 16.12
C ASP A 245 3.65 -0.13 14.64
N TYR A 246 2.73 -0.88 14.00
CA TYR A 246 2.29 -0.62 12.64
C TYR A 246 1.41 0.63 12.54
N PHE A 247 0.70 0.99 13.62
CA PHE A 247 -0.18 2.15 13.70
C PHE A 247 0.45 3.33 14.43
N ARG A 248 1.62 3.13 15.07
CA ARG A 248 2.31 4.23 15.75
C ARG A 248 2.90 5.17 14.70
N PRO A 249 2.58 6.48 14.74
CA PRO A 249 3.31 7.44 13.95
C PRO A 249 4.81 7.35 14.31
N PRO A 250 5.71 7.57 13.37
CA PRO A 250 7.13 7.67 13.68
C PRO A 250 7.33 8.76 14.75
N ALA A 251 8.16 8.48 15.73
CA ALA A 251 8.51 9.41 16.78
C ALA A 251 9.23 10.64 16.23
#